data_03567de5f8d60ad4e9b46730661c4d57
#
_entry.id   03567de5f8d60ad4e9b46730661c4d57
#
_cell.length_a   1.000
_cell.length_b   1.000
_cell.length_c   1.000
_cell.angle_alpha   90.00
_cell.angle_beta   90.00
_cell.angle_gamma   90.00
#
_symmetry.space_group_name_H-M   'P 1'
#
loop_
_entity.id
_entity.type
_entity.pdbx_description
1 polymer ?
#
loop_
_entity_poly.entity_id
_entity_poly.type
_entity_poly.pdbx_seq_one_letter_code
_entity_poly.pdbx_strand_id
1 'polypeptide(L)'
;LRKVGRSAIQVAVIGVAAPFALGLGVASAFGEAGKIAIFVGAALTATSVGITARVLGDLRALSTKEARIVLGAAVADDVLGLVILTVVVKIVTEGSIGPGIVLETMGLAVGFLLVTGLLSVFVMPRV
;
A
#
# COMPACT_ATOMS: atom_id res chain seq x y z
N LEU A 1 -18.69 11.61 -1.02
CA LEU A 1 -17.93 10.36 -1.23
C LEU A 1 -16.80 10.52 -2.26
N ARG A 2 -17.04 11.11 -3.46
CA ARG A 2 -16.00 11.28 -4.51
C ARG A 2 -14.79 12.13 -4.07
N LYS A 3 -14.99 13.18 -3.28
CA LYS A 3 -13.89 14.05 -2.80
C LYS A 3 -13.01 13.34 -1.76
N VAL A 4 -13.59 12.50 -0.90
CA VAL A 4 -12.85 11.71 0.09
C VAL A 4 -11.97 10.66 -0.61
N GLY A 5 -12.50 9.98 -1.64
CA GLY A 5 -11.75 8.97 -2.38
C GLY A 5 -10.52 9.55 -3.11
N ARG A 6 -10.67 10.71 -3.77
CA ARG A 6 -9.51 11.36 -4.42
C ARG A 6 -8.43 11.78 -3.42
N SER A 7 -8.82 12.35 -2.28
CA SER A 7 -7.87 12.72 -1.24
C SER A 7 -7.19 11.49 -0.62
N ALA A 8 -7.92 10.39 -0.42
CA ALA A 8 -7.35 9.14 0.08
C ALA A 8 -6.30 8.57 -0.89
N ILE A 9 -6.58 8.55 -2.19
CA ILE A 9 -5.61 8.10 -3.21
C ILE A 9 -4.38 9.00 -3.25
N GLN A 10 -4.55 10.33 -3.19
CA GLN A 10 -3.41 11.25 -3.17
C GLN A 10 -2.54 11.04 -1.93
N VAL A 11 -3.15 10.88 -0.76
CA VAL A 11 -2.44 10.60 0.50
C VAL A 11 -1.73 9.25 0.41
N ALA A 12 -2.36 8.20 -0.13
CA ALA A 12 -1.74 6.90 -0.31
C ALA A 12 -0.53 6.97 -1.25
N VAL A 13 -0.65 7.61 -2.41
CA VAL A 13 0.45 7.73 -3.38
C VAL A 13 1.64 8.48 -2.78
N ILE A 14 1.40 9.59 -2.08
CA ILE A 14 2.47 10.34 -1.41
C ILE A 14 3.04 9.53 -0.25
N GLY A 15 2.17 8.84 0.52
CA GLY A 15 2.53 7.99 1.64
C GLY A 15 3.39 6.79 1.26
N VAL A 16 3.27 6.31 0.02
CA VAL A 16 4.15 5.27 -0.54
C VAL A 16 5.42 5.89 -1.12
N ALA A 17 5.28 6.93 -1.95
CA ALA A 17 6.41 7.49 -2.69
C ALA A 17 7.47 8.13 -1.77
N ALA A 18 7.04 8.82 -0.70
CA ALA A 18 7.96 9.51 0.20
C ALA A 18 8.84 8.52 1.01
N PRO A 19 8.28 7.52 1.74
CA PRO A 19 9.12 6.57 2.46
C PRO A 19 9.95 5.68 1.51
N PHE A 20 9.44 5.35 0.32
CA PHE A 20 10.22 4.64 -0.69
C PHE A 20 11.47 5.44 -1.10
N ALA A 21 11.30 6.71 -1.48
CA ALA A 21 12.40 7.58 -1.89
C ALA A 21 13.39 7.82 -0.74
N LEU A 22 12.90 8.04 0.47
CA LEU A 22 13.75 8.21 1.66
C LEU A 22 14.51 6.93 1.99
N GLY A 23 13.86 5.77 1.96
CA GLY A 23 14.50 4.49 2.21
C GLY A 23 15.59 4.16 1.19
N LEU A 24 15.31 4.42 -0.09
CA LEU A 24 16.28 4.27 -1.17
C LEU A 24 17.48 5.23 -0.97
N GLY A 25 17.20 6.49 -0.61
CA GLY A 25 18.23 7.50 -0.33
C GLY A 25 19.10 7.13 0.85
N VAL A 26 18.52 6.68 1.96
CA VAL A 26 19.25 6.25 3.16
C VAL A 26 20.11 5.02 2.84
N ALA A 27 19.55 3.99 2.21
CA ALA A 27 20.32 2.80 1.83
C ALA A 27 21.51 3.15 0.93
N SER A 28 21.30 4.04 -0.04
CA SER A 28 22.37 4.53 -0.93
C SER A 28 23.45 5.31 -0.17
N ALA A 29 23.06 6.10 0.83
CA ALA A 29 24.01 6.85 1.66
C ALA A 29 24.87 5.93 2.55
N PHE A 30 24.37 4.74 2.92
CA PHE A 30 25.13 3.70 3.61
C PHE A 30 25.98 2.83 2.68
N GLY A 31 26.05 3.15 1.39
CA GLY A 31 26.85 2.44 0.40
C GLY A 31 26.14 1.27 -0.28
N GLU A 32 24.88 1.02 0.08
CA GLU A 32 24.05 0.02 -0.58
C GLU A 32 23.45 0.62 -1.86
N ALA A 33 23.66 -0.03 -2.99
CA ALA A 33 23.21 0.46 -4.29
C ALA A 33 22.38 -0.60 -5.05
N GLY A 34 21.67 -0.14 -6.09
CA GLY A 34 20.92 -1.03 -6.98
C GLY A 34 19.79 -1.77 -6.28
N LYS A 35 19.77 -3.09 -6.40
CA LYS A 35 18.67 -3.95 -5.94
C LYS A 35 18.40 -3.86 -4.43
N ILE A 36 19.45 -3.73 -3.61
CA ILE A 36 19.34 -3.66 -2.15
C ILE A 36 18.66 -2.35 -1.74
N ALA A 37 19.10 -1.22 -2.29
CA ALA A 37 18.50 0.08 -2.00
C ALA A 37 17.02 0.12 -2.41
N ILE A 38 16.66 -0.46 -3.55
CA ILE A 38 15.26 -0.57 -4.01
C ILE A 38 14.45 -1.44 -3.04
N PHE A 39 15.01 -2.56 -2.58
CA PHE A 39 14.32 -3.44 -1.63
C PHE A 39 14.09 -2.76 -0.28
N VAL A 40 15.08 -2.03 0.25
CA VAL A 40 14.94 -1.24 1.48
C VAL A 40 13.86 -0.16 1.32
N GLY A 41 13.87 0.56 0.20
CA GLY A 41 12.83 1.53 -0.12
C GLY A 41 11.43 0.90 -0.10
N ALA A 42 11.26 -0.25 -0.75
CA ALA A 42 9.98 -0.96 -0.79
C ALA A 42 9.54 -1.47 0.60
N ALA A 43 10.47 -2.02 1.39
CA ALA A 43 10.17 -2.51 2.73
C ALA A 43 9.70 -1.41 3.69
N LEU A 44 10.19 -0.18 3.52
CA LEU A 44 9.81 0.96 4.35
C LEU A 44 8.45 1.58 3.97
N THR A 45 7.83 1.17 2.88
CA THR A 45 6.48 1.63 2.53
C THR A 45 5.39 0.92 3.33
N ALA A 46 5.67 -0.24 3.92
CA ALA A 46 4.66 -1.01 4.63
C ALA A 46 4.15 -0.28 5.88
N THR A 47 2.85 -0.01 5.93
CA THR A 47 2.19 0.73 7.00
C THR A 47 1.11 -0.12 7.69
N SER A 48 0.95 -0.01 9.01
CA SER A 48 -0.07 -0.76 9.74
C SER A 48 -1.40 0.00 9.86
N VAL A 49 -2.39 -0.45 9.12
CA VAL A 49 -3.79 0.05 9.21
C VAL A 49 -4.36 -0.18 10.61
N GLY A 50 -4.05 -1.32 11.23
CA GLY A 50 -4.57 -1.69 12.55
C GLY A 50 -4.16 -0.71 13.66
N ILE A 51 -2.90 -0.29 13.67
CA ILE A 51 -2.39 0.70 14.62
C ILE A 51 -3.07 2.05 14.37
N THR A 52 -3.17 2.47 13.13
CA THR A 52 -3.83 3.72 12.75
C THR A 52 -5.30 3.75 13.19
N ALA A 53 -6.04 2.67 12.94
CA ALA A 53 -7.44 2.55 13.34
C ALA A 53 -7.59 2.58 14.88
N ARG A 54 -6.69 1.92 15.61
CA ARG A 54 -6.69 1.92 17.07
C ARG A 54 -6.46 3.31 17.63
N VAL A 55 -5.42 4.01 17.16
CA VAL A 55 -5.12 5.38 17.60
C VAL A 55 -6.28 6.33 17.32
N LEU A 56 -6.89 6.25 16.14
CA LEU A 56 -8.08 7.04 15.81
C LEU A 56 -9.29 6.69 16.69
N GLY A 57 -9.42 5.42 17.10
CA GLY A 57 -10.42 4.96 18.04
C GLY A 57 -10.22 5.55 19.44
N ASP A 58 -9.00 5.47 19.96
CA ASP A 58 -8.62 6.01 21.27
C ASP A 58 -8.83 7.53 21.34
N LEU A 59 -8.58 8.23 20.22
CA LEU A 59 -8.85 9.66 20.07
C LEU A 59 -10.33 10.00 19.80
N ARG A 60 -11.23 9.00 19.74
CA ARG A 60 -12.65 9.14 19.37
C ARG A 60 -12.86 9.88 18.02
N ALA A 61 -11.91 9.73 17.10
CA ALA A 61 -11.86 10.45 15.82
C ALA A 61 -12.31 9.61 14.61
N LEU A 62 -12.70 8.33 14.80
CA LEU A 62 -13.06 7.41 13.71
C LEU A 62 -14.19 7.92 12.79
N SER A 63 -15.12 8.73 13.33
CA SER A 63 -16.24 9.29 12.56
C SER A 63 -15.88 10.54 11.75
N THR A 64 -14.68 11.09 11.92
CA THR A 64 -14.23 12.30 11.24
C THR A 64 -13.97 12.06 9.75
N LYS A 65 -13.95 13.13 8.97
CA LYS A 65 -13.63 13.09 7.56
C LYS A 65 -12.16 12.72 7.34
N GLU A 66 -11.29 13.23 8.20
CA GLU A 66 -9.85 12.98 8.21
C GLU A 66 -9.56 11.49 8.45
N ALA A 67 -10.19 10.88 9.45
CA ALA A 67 -10.07 9.47 9.74
C ALA A 67 -10.48 8.60 8.54
N ARG A 68 -11.57 8.96 7.86
CA ARG A 68 -12.01 8.24 6.65
C ARG A 68 -11.03 8.37 5.49
N ILE A 69 -10.35 9.53 5.35
CA ILE A 69 -9.30 9.71 4.35
C ILE A 69 -8.09 8.86 4.70
N VAL A 70 -7.63 8.91 5.96
CA VAL A 70 -6.45 8.17 6.43
C VAL A 70 -6.66 6.66 6.33
N LEU A 71 -7.80 6.14 6.80
CA LEU A 71 -8.11 4.71 6.71
C LEU A 71 -8.28 4.26 5.25
N GLY A 72 -8.92 5.09 4.41
CA GLY A 72 -9.03 4.80 2.99
C GLY A 72 -7.67 4.82 2.27
N ALA A 73 -6.79 5.74 2.65
CA ALA A 73 -5.42 5.78 2.15
C ALA A 73 -4.61 4.56 2.58
N ALA A 74 -4.74 4.14 3.85
CA ALA A 74 -4.05 2.98 4.38
C ALA A 74 -4.45 1.67 3.67
N VAL A 75 -5.74 1.49 3.34
CA VAL A 75 -6.19 0.34 2.52
C VAL A 75 -5.60 0.39 1.11
N ALA A 76 -5.55 1.57 0.49
CA ALA A 76 -4.94 1.72 -0.83
C ALA A 76 -3.41 1.49 -0.78
N ASP A 77 -2.76 1.90 0.30
CA ASP A 77 -1.34 1.68 0.59
C ASP A 77 -1.00 0.19 0.67
N ASP A 78 -1.81 -0.62 1.35
CA ASP A 78 -1.62 -2.07 1.44
C ASP A 78 -1.59 -2.73 0.05
N VAL A 79 -2.49 -2.29 -0.85
CA VAL A 79 -2.54 -2.80 -2.23
C VAL A 79 -1.30 -2.38 -3.01
N LEU A 80 -0.93 -1.10 -2.92
CA LEU A 80 0.25 -0.56 -3.59
C LEU A 80 1.53 -1.21 -3.05
N GLY A 81 1.62 -1.42 -1.73
CA GLY A 81 2.74 -2.07 -1.07
C GLY A 81 2.95 -3.51 -1.56
N LEU A 82 1.86 -4.29 -1.67
CA LEU A 82 1.92 -5.66 -2.21
C LEU A 82 2.41 -5.68 -3.67
N VAL A 83 1.91 -4.77 -4.50
CA VAL A 83 2.35 -4.66 -5.90
C VAL A 83 3.82 -4.30 -5.97
N ILE A 84 4.26 -3.27 -5.23
CA ILE A 84 5.66 -2.83 -5.19
C ILE A 84 6.55 -3.96 -4.69
N LEU A 85 6.19 -4.60 -3.58
CA LEU A 85 6.98 -5.69 -3.02
C LEU A 85 7.13 -6.86 -4.01
N THR A 86 6.06 -7.26 -4.68
CA THR A 86 6.10 -8.34 -5.68
C THR A 86 6.99 -7.97 -6.85
N VAL A 87 6.88 -6.74 -7.35
CA VAL A 87 7.72 -6.23 -8.44
C VAL A 87 9.19 -6.21 -8.01
N VAL A 88 9.49 -5.69 -6.83
CA VAL A 88 10.85 -5.58 -6.30
C VAL A 88 11.46 -6.95 -6.05
N VAL A 89 10.72 -7.88 -5.46
CA VAL A 89 11.19 -9.28 -5.26
C VAL A 89 11.56 -9.90 -6.61
N LYS A 90 10.72 -9.74 -7.64
CA LYS A 90 11.03 -10.27 -8.98
C LYS A 90 12.24 -9.60 -9.62
N ILE A 91 12.44 -8.28 -9.46
CA ILE A 91 13.65 -7.59 -9.93
C ILE A 91 14.90 -8.18 -9.27
N VAL A 92 14.82 -8.41 -7.97
CA VAL A 92 15.96 -8.90 -7.19
C VAL A 92 16.28 -10.35 -7.55
N THR A 93 15.26 -11.21 -7.72
CA THR A 93 15.44 -12.66 -7.97
C THR A 93 15.71 -12.99 -9.44
N GLU A 94 14.97 -12.39 -10.38
CA GLU A 94 14.97 -12.77 -11.79
C GLU A 94 15.77 -11.81 -12.68
N GLY A 95 16.18 -10.65 -12.14
CA GLY A 95 17.04 -9.68 -12.83
C GLY A 95 16.36 -8.80 -13.88
N SER A 96 15.14 -9.13 -14.30
CA SER A 96 14.36 -8.35 -15.26
C SER A 96 12.87 -8.47 -15.01
N ILE A 97 12.11 -7.42 -15.32
CA ILE A 97 10.65 -7.45 -15.27
C ILE A 97 10.10 -7.26 -16.67
N GLY A 98 9.30 -8.22 -17.12
CA GLY A 98 8.41 -8.01 -18.25
C GLY A 98 7.18 -7.19 -17.82
N PRO A 99 6.68 -6.24 -18.65
CA PRO A 99 5.47 -5.47 -18.33
C PRO A 99 4.24 -6.36 -18.06
N GLY A 100 4.21 -7.57 -18.60
CA GLY A 100 3.16 -8.57 -18.35
C GLY A 100 3.07 -9.02 -16.89
N ILE A 101 4.21 -9.16 -16.20
CA ILE A 101 4.26 -9.61 -14.79
C ILE A 101 3.66 -8.54 -13.86
N VAL A 102 3.95 -7.27 -14.13
CA VAL A 102 3.37 -6.15 -13.35
C VAL A 102 1.85 -6.12 -13.52
N LEU A 103 1.39 -6.26 -14.77
CA LEU A 103 -0.04 -6.24 -15.09
C LEU A 103 -0.78 -7.43 -14.48
N GLU A 104 -0.20 -8.62 -14.53
CA GLU A 104 -0.74 -9.85 -13.91
C GLU A 104 -0.83 -9.70 -12.39
N THR A 105 0.23 -9.22 -11.73
CA THR A 105 0.24 -9.00 -10.28
C THR A 105 -0.79 -7.97 -9.85
N MET A 106 -0.89 -6.85 -10.58
CA MET A 106 -1.93 -5.84 -10.32
C MET A 106 -3.33 -6.42 -10.52
N GLY A 107 -3.53 -7.18 -11.60
CA GLY A 107 -4.81 -7.83 -11.89
C GLY A 107 -5.24 -8.81 -10.81
N LEU A 108 -4.32 -9.63 -10.31
CA LEU A 108 -4.57 -10.57 -9.20
C LEU A 108 -4.88 -9.85 -7.89
N ALA A 109 -4.13 -8.80 -7.54
CA ALA A 109 -4.36 -8.02 -6.31
C ALA A 109 -5.73 -7.32 -6.34
N VAL A 110 -6.06 -6.65 -7.44
CA VAL A 110 -7.37 -6.00 -7.61
C VAL A 110 -8.49 -7.03 -7.65
N GLY A 111 -8.30 -8.15 -8.36
CA GLY A 111 -9.26 -9.25 -8.43
C GLY A 111 -9.54 -9.85 -7.05
N PHE A 112 -8.50 -10.11 -6.26
CA PHE A 112 -8.63 -10.60 -4.88
C PHE A 112 -9.42 -9.63 -4.00
N LEU A 113 -9.12 -8.34 -4.07
CA LEU A 113 -9.85 -7.31 -3.31
C LEU A 113 -11.31 -7.21 -3.70
N LEU A 114 -11.63 -7.28 -5.00
CA LEU A 114 -13.00 -7.26 -5.48
C LEU A 114 -13.78 -8.49 -4.99
N VAL A 115 -13.19 -9.68 -5.10
CA VAL A 115 -13.81 -10.93 -4.62
C VAL A 115 -14.02 -10.88 -3.11
N THR A 116 -13.01 -10.48 -2.35
CA THR A 116 -13.10 -10.39 -0.88
C THR A 116 -14.10 -9.32 -0.44
N GLY A 117 -14.12 -8.17 -1.12
CA GLY A 117 -15.09 -7.11 -0.85
C GLY A 117 -16.53 -7.55 -1.14
N LEU A 118 -16.76 -8.22 -2.27
CA LEU A 118 -18.06 -8.79 -2.61
C LEU A 118 -18.50 -9.86 -1.60
N LEU A 119 -17.62 -10.79 -1.25
CA LEU A 119 -17.90 -11.80 -0.23
C LEU A 119 -18.24 -11.16 1.12
N SER A 120 -17.51 -10.13 1.54
CA SER A 120 -17.77 -9.39 2.78
C SER A 120 -19.18 -8.80 2.79
N VAL A 121 -19.62 -8.19 1.69
CA VAL A 121 -20.97 -7.62 1.57
C VAL A 121 -22.07 -8.69 1.60
N PHE A 122 -21.80 -9.88 1.04
CA PHE A 122 -22.79 -10.97 1.01
C PHE A 122 -22.82 -11.82 2.29
N VAL A 123 -21.69 -11.95 2.99
CA VAL A 123 -21.57 -12.83 4.19
C VAL A 123 -21.88 -12.05 5.47
N MET A 124 -21.39 -10.83 5.61
CA MET A 124 -21.55 -10.03 6.83
C MET A 124 -23.00 -9.64 7.19
N PRO A 125 -23.95 -9.43 6.27
CA PRO A 125 -25.34 -9.14 6.65
C PRO A 125 -26.10 -10.32 7.26
N ARG A 126 -25.49 -11.51 7.34
CA ARG A 126 -26.11 -12.75 7.85
C ARG A 126 -25.55 -13.22 9.20
N VAL A 127 -24.63 -12.46 9.78
CA VAL A 127 -24.09 -12.66 11.12
C VAL A 127 -24.44 -11.46 11.99
#